data_ed8229cf73a05912ef5afc5db64c258e
#
_entry.id   ed8229cf73a05912ef5afc5db64c258e
#
_cell.length_a   1.000
_cell.length_b   1.000
_cell.length_c   1.000
_cell.angle_alpha   90.00
_cell.angle_beta   90.00
_cell.angle_gamma   90.00
#
_symmetry.space_group_name_H-M   'P 1'
#
loop_
_entity.id
_entity.type
_entity.pdbx_description
1 polymer ?
#
loop_
_entity_poly.entity_id
_entity_poly.type
_entity_poly.pdbx_seq_one_letter_code
_entity_poly.pdbx_strand_id
1 'polypeptide(L)'
;MKIVVLEKQVPDSTEITVDKKTGALVRDGVPAITNPDDLAGLEAALEIKDKNPDTEVVVMTMGLPKAADMLKQGVAMGADKGVLLTDRVLGGSDTCATSIALAAALKKVGFDLVIAGRQAIDGDTAQVGPQTAERLGIPQVTYVDEIIDVNDESITVKKSLEDVEQIVKVKLPCVITTLSEMNTPRYMQCDNIVDLCKENKIETLTNADLGVDPNRVGFKGSPTSVKTTFTKDVTDKTETFTLSEQETADMIAKTLKEKQIITK
;
A
#
# COMPACT_ATOMS: atom_id res chain seq x y z
N MET A 1 10.25 10.72 -17.26
CA MET A 1 10.42 9.92 -16.00
C MET A 1 9.44 8.76 -16.00
N LYS A 2 9.80 7.63 -15.38
CA LYS A 2 8.91 6.46 -15.24
C LYS A 2 8.62 6.18 -13.77
N ILE A 3 7.36 6.26 -13.39
CA ILE A 3 6.88 6.00 -12.04
C ILE A 3 6.16 4.64 -12.03
N VAL A 4 6.53 3.77 -11.09
CA VAL A 4 5.82 2.52 -10.85
C VAL A 4 5.12 2.62 -9.50
N VAL A 5 3.79 2.49 -9.50
CA VAL A 5 2.97 2.48 -8.30
C VAL A 5 2.64 1.04 -7.94
N LEU A 6 3.04 0.61 -6.74
CA LEU A 6 2.69 -0.70 -6.22
C LEU A 6 1.33 -0.64 -5.55
N GLU A 7 0.41 -1.47 -5.99
CA GLU A 7 -0.95 -1.52 -5.47
C GLU A 7 -1.27 -2.90 -4.90
N LYS A 8 -2.02 -2.94 -3.82
CA LYS A 8 -2.52 -4.19 -3.25
C LYS A 8 -4.04 -4.22 -3.23
N GLN A 9 -4.61 -5.33 -3.69
CA GLN A 9 -6.01 -5.62 -3.51
C GLN A 9 -6.27 -6.09 -2.07
N VAL A 10 -7.16 -5.39 -1.36
CA VAL A 10 -7.53 -5.67 0.03
C VAL A 10 -9.03 -5.86 0.16
N PRO A 11 -9.54 -6.58 1.17
CA PRO A 11 -10.97 -6.68 1.43
C PRO A 11 -11.56 -5.31 1.81
N ASP A 12 -12.72 -4.99 1.26
CA ASP A 12 -13.52 -3.81 1.63
C ASP A 12 -14.45 -4.15 2.81
N SER A 13 -13.87 -4.47 3.94
CA SER A 13 -14.65 -4.77 5.15
C SER A 13 -13.78 -4.67 6.39
N THR A 14 -14.35 -4.05 7.42
CA THR A 14 -13.82 -4.08 8.78
C THR A 14 -14.20 -5.38 9.50
N GLU A 15 -15.19 -6.12 9.01
CA GLU A 15 -15.61 -7.41 9.54
C GLU A 15 -14.98 -8.55 8.77
N ILE A 16 -13.79 -8.96 9.19
CA ILE A 16 -13.11 -10.11 8.61
C ILE A 16 -13.61 -11.38 9.28
N THR A 17 -14.27 -12.23 8.50
CA THR A 17 -14.66 -13.57 8.96
C THR A 17 -13.49 -14.53 8.81
N VAL A 18 -13.14 -15.20 9.89
CA VAL A 18 -12.10 -16.23 9.91
C VAL A 18 -12.75 -17.60 9.85
N ASP A 19 -12.34 -18.44 8.93
CA ASP A 19 -12.73 -19.86 8.93
C ASP A 19 -12.19 -20.54 10.20
N LYS A 20 -13.10 -20.94 11.08
CA LYS A 20 -12.78 -21.55 12.38
C LYS A 20 -12.00 -22.85 12.27
N LYS A 21 -12.01 -23.52 11.11
CA LYS A 21 -11.32 -24.82 10.90
C LYS A 21 -9.90 -24.63 10.37
N THR A 22 -9.71 -23.68 9.47
CA THR A 22 -8.42 -23.48 8.78
C THR A 22 -7.63 -22.30 9.32
N GLY A 23 -8.26 -21.40 10.09
CA GLY A 23 -7.66 -20.15 10.53
C GLY A 23 -7.40 -19.16 9.39
N ALA A 24 -7.89 -19.46 8.20
CA ALA A 24 -7.74 -18.60 7.03
C ALA A 24 -8.84 -17.52 6.99
N LEU A 25 -8.50 -16.34 6.44
CA LEU A 25 -9.49 -15.32 6.15
C LEU A 25 -10.46 -15.81 5.08
N VAL A 26 -11.76 -15.76 5.37
CA VAL A 26 -12.81 -16.03 4.39
C VAL A 26 -12.93 -14.80 3.51
N ARG A 27 -12.41 -14.89 2.30
CA ARG A 27 -12.44 -13.80 1.30
C ARG A 27 -13.59 -13.92 0.31
N ASP A 28 -14.32 -15.04 0.33
CA ASP A 28 -15.44 -15.27 -0.57
C ASP A 28 -16.63 -14.38 -0.20
N GLY A 29 -17.10 -13.60 -1.16
CA GLY A 29 -18.25 -12.70 -1.00
C GLY A 29 -17.94 -11.33 -0.40
N VAL A 30 -16.69 -11.04 -0.03
CA VAL A 30 -16.28 -9.70 0.41
C VAL A 30 -15.81 -8.91 -0.81
N PRO A 31 -16.38 -7.72 -1.07
CA PRO A 31 -15.85 -6.81 -2.09
C PRO A 31 -14.35 -6.54 -1.82
N ALA A 32 -13.61 -6.32 -2.88
CA ALA A 32 -12.20 -6.01 -2.78
C ALA A 32 -11.94 -4.64 -3.41
N ILE A 33 -11.12 -3.85 -2.75
CA ILE A 33 -10.74 -2.50 -3.17
C ILE A 33 -9.21 -2.40 -3.32
N THR A 34 -8.75 -1.33 -3.97
CA THR A 34 -7.36 -0.91 -3.88
C THR A 34 -7.09 -0.41 -2.46
N ASN A 35 -5.97 -0.80 -1.89
CA ASN A 35 -5.54 -0.31 -0.57
C ASN A 35 -5.49 1.23 -0.56
N PRO A 36 -6.10 1.92 0.42
CA PRO A 36 -6.21 3.38 0.42
C PRO A 36 -4.87 4.12 0.34
N ASP A 37 -3.85 3.66 1.06
CA ASP A 37 -2.51 4.26 1.00
C ASP A 37 -1.89 4.12 -0.42
N ASP A 38 -2.15 3.00 -1.11
CA ASP A 38 -1.66 2.77 -2.48
C ASP A 38 -2.41 3.65 -3.49
N LEU A 39 -3.72 3.82 -3.28
CA LEU A 39 -4.56 4.67 -4.12
C LEU A 39 -4.14 6.15 -4.04
N ALA A 40 -3.77 6.62 -2.84
CA ALA A 40 -3.17 7.94 -2.66
C ALA A 40 -1.81 8.04 -3.38
N GLY A 41 -1.03 6.97 -3.37
CA GLY A 41 0.22 6.88 -4.13
C GLY A 41 0.02 6.97 -5.63
N LEU A 42 -1.04 6.35 -6.16
CA LEU A 42 -1.42 6.50 -7.57
C LEU A 42 -1.79 7.95 -7.89
N GLU A 43 -2.63 8.59 -7.08
CA GLU A 43 -2.98 9.99 -7.31
C GLU A 43 -1.75 10.89 -7.30
N ALA A 44 -0.83 10.69 -6.37
CA ALA A 44 0.43 11.44 -6.33
C ALA A 44 1.27 11.26 -7.61
N ALA A 45 1.31 10.04 -8.17
CA ALA A 45 1.97 9.78 -9.45
C ALA A 45 1.27 10.50 -10.62
N LEU A 46 -0.05 10.53 -10.61
CA LEU A 46 -0.85 11.22 -11.64
C LEU A 46 -0.72 12.74 -11.54
N GLU A 47 -0.64 13.31 -10.34
CA GLU A 47 -0.34 14.75 -10.14
C GLU A 47 1.04 15.15 -10.67
N ILE A 48 2.04 14.26 -10.53
CA ILE A 48 3.37 14.47 -11.15
C ILE A 48 3.24 14.44 -12.67
N LYS A 49 2.50 13.49 -13.22
CA LYS A 49 2.25 13.38 -14.67
C LYS A 49 1.50 14.57 -15.21
N ASP A 50 0.51 15.12 -14.50
CA ASP A 50 -0.22 16.32 -14.91
C ASP A 50 0.70 17.54 -15.08
N LYS A 51 1.73 17.64 -14.23
CA LYS A 51 2.76 18.70 -14.30
C LYS A 51 3.82 18.39 -15.36
N ASN A 52 4.09 17.12 -15.64
CA ASN A 52 5.13 16.62 -16.55
C ASN A 52 4.53 15.54 -17.47
N PRO A 53 3.87 15.91 -18.57
CA PRO A 53 3.12 14.97 -19.43
C PRO A 53 3.95 13.82 -20.03
N ASP A 54 5.28 13.98 -20.13
CA ASP A 54 6.19 12.93 -20.60
C ASP A 54 6.46 11.84 -19.53
N THR A 55 5.81 11.91 -18.38
CA THR A 55 5.92 10.91 -17.31
C THR A 55 5.07 9.68 -17.62
N GLU A 56 5.71 8.52 -17.69
CA GLU A 56 5.01 7.23 -17.76
C GLU A 56 4.63 6.77 -16.34
N VAL A 57 3.34 6.49 -16.10
CA VAL A 57 2.84 5.93 -14.84
C VAL A 57 2.37 4.50 -15.06
N VAL A 58 2.95 3.57 -14.32
CA VAL A 58 2.65 2.14 -14.37
C VAL A 58 2.11 1.69 -13.03
N VAL A 59 0.92 1.08 -12.98
CA VAL A 59 0.39 0.44 -11.78
C VAL A 59 0.80 -1.04 -11.76
N MET A 60 1.30 -1.55 -10.64
CA MET A 60 1.80 -2.92 -10.51
C MET A 60 1.23 -3.60 -9.26
N THR A 61 0.80 -4.84 -9.41
CA THR A 61 0.37 -5.67 -8.27
C THR A 61 0.89 -7.09 -8.36
N MET A 62 1.09 -7.73 -7.22
CA MET A 62 1.27 -9.18 -7.11
C MET A 62 0.00 -9.78 -6.52
N GLY A 63 -0.71 -10.59 -7.30
CA GLY A 63 -2.00 -11.10 -6.86
C GLY A 63 -2.59 -12.22 -7.70
N LEU A 64 -3.82 -12.58 -7.39
CA LEU A 64 -4.60 -13.51 -8.18
C LEU A 64 -4.97 -12.88 -9.54
N PRO A 65 -5.30 -13.68 -10.57
CA PRO A 65 -5.68 -13.16 -11.89
C PRO A 65 -6.78 -12.08 -11.85
N LYS A 66 -7.72 -12.17 -10.91
CA LYS A 66 -8.78 -11.17 -10.71
C LYS A 66 -8.29 -9.79 -10.29
N ALA A 67 -7.07 -9.68 -9.76
CA ALA A 67 -6.48 -8.39 -9.43
C ALA A 67 -6.20 -7.52 -10.68
N ALA A 68 -6.28 -8.09 -11.88
CA ALA A 68 -6.26 -7.32 -13.12
C ALA A 68 -7.36 -6.25 -13.18
N ASP A 69 -8.51 -6.48 -12.55
CA ASP A 69 -9.61 -5.51 -12.55
C ASP A 69 -9.28 -4.26 -11.72
N MET A 70 -8.53 -4.41 -10.65
CA MET A 70 -7.97 -3.29 -9.87
C MET A 70 -6.98 -2.47 -10.73
N LEU A 71 -6.07 -3.14 -11.43
CA LEU A 71 -5.13 -2.45 -12.33
C LEU A 71 -5.84 -1.69 -13.47
N LYS A 72 -6.94 -2.24 -14.00
CA LYS A 72 -7.78 -1.52 -14.98
C LYS A 72 -8.38 -0.24 -14.38
N GLN A 73 -8.75 -0.25 -13.10
CA GLN A 73 -9.23 0.95 -12.43
C GLN A 73 -8.11 2.01 -12.37
N GLY A 74 -6.89 1.64 -11.99
CA GLY A 74 -5.73 2.54 -11.99
C GLY A 74 -5.44 3.12 -13.38
N VAL A 75 -5.52 2.29 -14.43
CA VAL A 75 -5.39 2.77 -15.83
C VAL A 75 -6.54 3.69 -16.20
N ALA A 76 -7.77 3.40 -15.78
CA ALA A 76 -8.93 4.26 -16.03
C ALA A 76 -8.81 5.62 -15.30
N MET A 77 -8.10 5.67 -14.18
CA MET A 77 -7.77 6.92 -13.47
C MET A 77 -6.72 7.76 -14.20
N GLY A 78 -5.85 7.15 -15.02
CA GLY A 78 -4.88 7.90 -15.83
C GLY A 78 -3.48 7.28 -15.92
N ALA A 79 -3.24 6.11 -15.32
CA ALA A 79 -2.01 5.37 -15.54
C ALA A 79 -1.94 4.85 -17.00
N ASP A 80 -0.73 4.72 -17.52
CA ASP A 80 -0.53 4.32 -18.92
C ASP A 80 -0.75 2.84 -19.14
N LYS A 81 -0.35 2.01 -18.16
CA LYS A 81 -0.51 0.56 -18.21
C LYS A 81 -0.47 -0.07 -16.81
N GLY A 82 -0.92 -1.32 -16.73
CA GLY A 82 -0.83 -2.14 -15.52
C GLY A 82 0.09 -3.34 -15.72
N VAL A 83 0.72 -3.80 -14.64
CA VAL A 83 1.54 -5.01 -14.60
C VAL A 83 1.04 -5.93 -13.49
N LEU A 84 0.55 -7.10 -13.86
CA LEU A 84 0.08 -8.12 -12.93
C LEU A 84 1.14 -9.21 -12.77
N LEU A 85 1.69 -9.34 -11.55
CA LEU A 85 2.46 -10.51 -11.16
C LEU A 85 1.51 -11.60 -10.68
N THR A 86 1.38 -12.68 -11.41
CA THR A 86 0.53 -13.79 -11.00
C THR A 86 1.14 -15.12 -11.38
N ASP A 87 1.37 -15.96 -10.37
CA ASP A 87 1.85 -17.33 -10.50
C ASP A 87 1.47 -18.10 -9.23
N ARG A 88 1.16 -19.38 -9.35
CA ARG A 88 0.88 -20.24 -8.20
C ARG A 88 2.06 -20.33 -7.22
N VAL A 89 3.27 -20.25 -7.73
CA VAL A 89 4.50 -20.30 -6.91
C VAL A 89 4.64 -19.09 -5.98
N LEU A 90 4.02 -17.96 -6.33
CA LEU A 90 4.02 -16.74 -5.51
C LEU A 90 2.99 -16.78 -4.38
N GLY A 91 2.08 -17.75 -4.40
CA GLY A 91 1.01 -17.87 -3.40
C GLY A 91 1.55 -18.11 -1.99
N GLY A 92 0.96 -17.45 -0.99
CA GLY A 92 1.35 -17.55 0.41
C GLY A 92 2.66 -16.85 0.76
N SER A 93 3.13 -15.92 -0.08
CA SER A 93 4.29 -15.08 0.21
C SER A 93 4.04 -14.18 1.42
N ASP A 94 4.96 -14.16 2.37
CA ASP A 94 5.05 -13.11 3.39
C ASP A 94 5.70 -11.85 2.81
N THR A 95 5.96 -10.83 3.62
CA THR A 95 6.57 -9.57 3.17
C THR A 95 7.95 -9.76 2.57
N CYS A 96 8.74 -10.70 3.10
CA CYS A 96 10.08 -11.02 2.60
C CYS A 96 10.01 -11.61 1.19
N ALA A 97 9.21 -12.65 0.98
CA ALA A 97 9.04 -13.30 -0.32
C ALA A 97 8.36 -12.36 -1.34
N THR A 98 7.37 -11.56 -0.90
CA THR A 98 6.71 -10.55 -1.73
C THR A 98 7.70 -9.51 -2.24
N SER A 99 8.55 -8.96 -1.37
CA SER A 99 9.55 -7.96 -1.78
C SER A 99 10.59 -8.50 -2.76
N ILE A 100 10.91 -9.80 -2.70
CA ILE A 100 11.79 -10.45 -3.69
C ILE A 100 11.14 -10.45 -5.08
N ALA A 101 9.88 -10.86 -5.17
CA ALA A 101 9.16 -10.92 -6.43
C ALA A 101 8.96 -9.52 -7.02
N LEU A 102 8.53 -8.54 -6.18
CA LEU A 102 8.33 -7.16 -6.62
C LEU A 102 9.63 -6.51 -7.08
N ALA A 103 10.74 -6.68 -6.36
CA ALA A 103 12.03 -6.14 -6.77
C ALA A 103 12.52 -6.72 -8.12
N ALA A 104 12.28 -8.01 -8.37
CA ALA A 104 12.59 -8.63 -9.65
C ALA A 104 11.72 -8.08 -10.79
N ALA A 105 10.42 -7.89 -10.54
CA ALA A 105 9.51 -7.30 -11.51
C ALA A 105 9.86 -5.84 -11.81
N LEU A 106 10.16 -5.04 -10.81
CA LEU A 106 10.59 -3.65 -10.95
C LEU A 106 11.87 -3.54 -11.80
N LYS A 107 12.85 -4.42 -11.60
CA LYS A 107 14.06 -4.46 -12.43
C LYS A 107 13.75 -4.79 -13.89
N LYS A 108 12.75 -5.64 -14.16
CA LYS A 108 12.34 -6.01 -15.52
C LYS A 108 11.58 -4.88 -16.21
N VAL A 109 10.66 -4.23 -15.48
CA VAL A 109 9.82 -3.13 -16.00
C VAL A 109 10.61 -1.85 -16.16
N GLY A 110 11.61 -1.60 -15.31
CA GLY A 110 12.36 -0.36 -15.20
C GLY A 110 11.55 0.75 -14.52
N PHE A 111 12.20 1.65 -13.83
CA PHE A 111 11.60 2.76 -13.08
C PHE A 111 12.65 3.82 -12.74
N ASP A 112 12.17 5.05 -12.51
CA ASP A 112 12.93 6.13 -11.90
C ASP A 112 12.43 6.39 -10.47
N LEU A 113 11.13 6.23 -10.23
CA LEU A 113 10.49 6.36 -8.93
C LEU A 113 9.54 5.18 -8.69
N VAL A 114 9.60 4.59 -7.49
CA VAL A 114 8.61 3.62 -7.02
C VAL A 114 7.79 4.25 -5.91
N ILE A 115 6.48 4.20 -6.03
CA ILE A 115 5.53 4.63 -5.00
C ILE A 115 4.77 3.41 -4.50
N ALA A 116 4.66 3.25 -3.21
CA ALA A 116 3.85 2.23 -2.56
C ALA A 116 3.08 2.87 -1.40
N GLY A 117 1.98 2.30 -0.99
CA GLY A 117 1.36 2.70 0.27
C GLY A 117 2.26 2.38 1.47
N ARG A 118 2.10 3.10 2.55
CA ARG A 118 2.81 2.84 3.80
C ARG A 118 2.59 1.40 4.25
N GLN A 119 1.33 0.96 4.23
CA GLN A 119 0.93 -0.39 4.62
C GLN A 119 -0.39 -0.79 3.96
N ALA A 120 -0.67 -2.09 3.94
CA ALA A 120 -1.97 -2.61 3.54
C ALA A 120 -2.88 -2.78 4.76
N ILE A 121 -4.14 -2.33 4.66
CA ILE A 121 -5.11 -2.34 5.77
C ILE A 121 -5.48 -3.76 6.27
N ASP A 122 -5.18 -4.80 5.49
CA ASP A 122 -5.44 -6.20 5.85
C ASP A 122 -4.27 -6.87 6.59
N GLY A 123 -3.07 -6.31 6.53
CA GLY A 123 -1.88 -6.94 7.08
C GLY A 123 -1.05 -6.07 8.03
N ASP A 124 -1.19 -4.76 7.96
CA ASP A 124 -0.58 -3.74 8.84
C ASP A 124 0.93 -3.89 9.12
N THR A 125 1.69 -4.41 8.15
CA THR A 125 3.12 -4.69 8.37
C THR A 125 4.05 -3.51 8.08
N ALA A 126 3.69 -2.61 7.18
CA ALA A 126 4.50 -1.50 6.69
C ALA A 126 5.92 -1.89 6.20
N GLN A 127 6.09 -3.13 5.71
CA GLN A 127 7.41 -3.70 5.42
C GLN A 127 7.73 -3.83 3.92
N VAL A 128 6.72 -4.00 3.06
CA VAL A 128 6.94 -4.36 1.64
C VAL A 128 7.68 -3.27 0.89
N GLY A 129 7.30 -2.00 1.02
CA GLY A 129 7.99 -0.87 0.40
C GLY A 129 9.48 -0.80 0.79
N PRO A 130 9.80 -0.68 2.10
CA PRO A 130 11.17 -0.67 2.60
C PRO A 130 12.01 -1.87 2.20
N GLN A 131 11.47 -3.08 2.31
CA GLN A 131 12.18 -4.29 1.91
C GLN A 131 12.43 -4.35 0.40
N THR A 132 11.50 -3.83 -0.41
CA THR A 132 11.69 -3.75 -1.86
C THR A 132 12.82 -2.78 -2.21
N ALA A 133 12.88 -1.62 -1.56
CA ALA A 133 13.96 -0.65 -1.74
C ALA A 133 15.33 -1.24 -1.39
N GLU A 134 15.44 -1.95 -0.25
CA GLU A 134 16.67 -2.63 0.16
C GLU A 134 17.13 -3.66 -0.85
N ARG A 135 16.19 -4.46 -1.41
CA ARG A 135 16.53 -5.46 -2.46
C ARG A 135 16.94 -4.84 -3.78
N LEU A 136 16.49 -3.64 -4.05
CA LEU A 136 16.90 -2.86 -5.23
C LEU A 136 18.23 -2.14 -5.00
N GLY A 137 18.65 -1.97 -3.74
CA GLY A 137 19.85 -1.22 -3.37
C GLY A 137 19.70 0.28 -3.57
N ILE A 138 18.48 0.82 -3.39
CA ILE A 138 18.13 2.23 -3.60
C ILE A 138 17.59 2.86 -2.32
N PRO A 139 17.73 4.19 -2.18
CA PRO A 139 17.19 4.91 -1.04
C PRO A 139 15.67 4.85 -0.97
N GLN A 140 15.13 5.08 0.25
CA GLN A 140 13.70 5.12 0.50
C GLN A 140 13.32 6.23 1.47
N VAL A 141 12.08 6.73 1.35
CA VAL A 141 11.45 7.61 2.34
C VAL A 141 10.05 7.08 2.65
N THR A 142 9.77 6.81 3.92
CA THR A 142 8.47 6.30 4.38
C THR A 142 7.62 7.40 5.01
N TYR A 143 6.30 7.16 5.10
CA TYR A 143 5.33 8.06 5.72
C TYR A 143 5.26 9.43 5.03
N VAL A 144 5.29 9.43 3.69
CA VAL A 144 5.17 10.65 2.88
C VAL A 144 3.73 11.12 2.86
N ASP A 145 3.51 12.38 3.26
CA ASP A 145 2.19 13.03 3.22
C ASP A 145 2.12 14.19 2.22
N GLU A 146 3.27 14.61 1.63
CA GLU A 146 3.31 15.63 0.60
C GLU A 146 4.54 15.47 -0.30
N ILE A 147 4.35 15.62 -1.61
CA ILE A 147 5.45 15.75 -2.58
C ILE A 147 5.62 17.24 -2.88
N ILE A 148 6.71 17.82 -2.40
CA ILE A 148 6.99 19.26 -2.53
C ILE A 148 7.56 19.58 -3.91
N ASP A 149 8.52 18.78 -4.38
CA ASP A 149 9.20 18.99 -5.66
C ASP A 149 9.72 17.66 -6.23
N VAL A 150 9.72 17.54 -7.54
CA VAL A 150 10.28 16.40 -8.27
C VAL A 150 10.92 16.85 -9.57
N ASN A 151 12.10 16.35 -9.84
CA ASN A 151 12.82 16.54 -11.10
C ASN A 151 13.54 15.25 -11.50
N ASP A 152 14.30 15.26 -12.60
CA ASP A 152 14.95 14.05 -13.14
C ASP A 152 16.04 13.45 -12.23
N GLU A 153 16.54 14.19 -11.23
CA GLU A 153 17.64 13.75 -10.36
C GLU A 153 17.18 13.42 -8.94
N SER A 154 16.09 14.03 -8.47
CA SER A 154 15.69 13.98 -7.06
C SER A 154 14.23 14.28 -6.84
N ILE A 155 13.72 13.81 -5.71
CA ILE A 155 12.40 14.16 -5.17
C ILE A 155 12.56 14.78 -3.78
N THR A 156 11.79 15.81 -3.47
CA THR A 156 11.70 16.44 -2.15
C THR A 156 10.30 16.18 -1.60
N VAL A 157 10.22 15.55 -0.45
CA VAL A 157 8.96 15.14 0.18
C VAL A 157 8.89 15.62 1.62
N LYS A 158 7.68 15.84 2.11
CA LYS A 158 7.38 15.98 3.52
C LYS A 158 6.98 14.61 4.06
N LYS A 159 7.56 14.25 5.18
CA LYS A 159 7.33 13.01 5.90
C LYS A 159 6.74 13.34 7.26
N SER A 160 5.60 12.74 7.58
CA SER A 160 4.93 12.93 8.87
C SER A 160 5.12 11.71 9.76
N LEU A 161 5.59 11.96 10.98
CA LEU A 161 5.68 11.00 12.07
C LEU A 161 4.80 11.51 13.21
N GLU A 162 4.61 10.73 14.27
CA GLU A 162 3.69 11.05 15.38
C GLU A 162 3.90 12.48 15.94
N ASP A 163 5.13 12.89 16.18
CA ASP A 163 5.46 14.17 16.81
C ASP A 163 6.33 15.10 15.95
N VAL A 164 6.70 14.67 14.73
CA VAL A 164 7.71 15.40 13.93
C VAL A 164 7.36 15.34 12.46
N GLU A 165 7.42 16.50 11.79
CA GLU A 165 7.45 16.59 10.33
C GLU A 165 8.89 16.81 9.86
N GLN A 166 9.25 16.15 8.76
CA GLN A 166 10.58 16.25 8.16
C GLN A 166 10.47 16.49 6.66
N ILE A 167 11.23 17.46 6.16
CA ILE A 167 11.43 17.64 4.72
C ILE A 167 12.69 16.90 4.32
N VAL A 168 12.54 15.93 3.40
CA VAL A 168 13.63 15.07 2.96
C VAL A 168 13.80 15.21 1.45
N LYS A 169 15.02 15.48 1.00
CA LYS A 169 15.40 15.41 -0.42
C LYS A 169 16.18 14.14 -0.66
N VAL A 170 15.73 13.33 -1.62
CA VAL A 170 16.35 12.04 -1.95
C VAL A 170 16.62 11.96 -3.45
N LYS A 171 17.73 11.31 -3.82
CA LYS A 171 18.11 11.09 -5.22
C LYS A 171 17.27 9.97 -5.84
N LEU A 172 16.95 10.11 -7.11
CA LEU A 172 16.38 9.04 -7.94
C LEU A 172 17.50 8.09 -8.44
N PRO A 173 17.21 6.80 -8.66
CA PRO A 173 15.93 6.16 -8.35
C PRO A 173 15.74 5.93 -6.84
N CYS A 174 14.50 6.02 -6.37
CA CYS A 174 14.17 5.77 -4.96
C CYS A 174 12.76 5.14 -4.80
N VAL A 175 12.46 4.70 -3.58
CA VAL A 175 11.12 4.28 -3.17
C VAL A 175 10.56 5.28 -2.17
N ILE A 176 9.30 5.67 -2.34
CA ILE A 176 8.56 6.40 -1.30
C ILE A 176 7.35 5.60 -0.86
N THR A 177 6.94 5.73 0.41
CA THR A 177 5.67 5.16 0.86
C THR A 177 4.73 6.24 1.35
N THR A 178 3.50 6.22 0.84
CA THR A 178 2.50 7.27 0.96
C THR A 178 1.46 6.99 2.03
N LEU A 179 0.90 8.05 2.58
CA LEU A 179 -0.23 8.02 3.50
C LEU A 179 -1.52 8.34 2.75
N SER A 180 -2.65 7.72 3.14
CA SER A 180 -3.96 7.96 2.54
C SER A 180 -4.45 9.40 2.69
N GLU A 181 -3.96 10.10 3.69
CA GLU A 181 -4.33 11.48 4.01
C GLU A 181 -3.66 12.51 3.09
N MET A 182 -2.66 12.11 2.28
CA MET A 182 -1.85 13.04 1.49
C MET A 182 -2.63 13.75 0.37
N ASN A 183 -3.67 13.11 -0.17
CA ASN A 183 -4.49 13.65 -1.26
C ASN A 183 -5.88 13.01 -1.32
N THR A 184 -6.68 13.46 -2.28
CA THR A 184 -7.97 12.84 -2.61
C THR A 184 -7.90 12.24 -4.00
N PRO A 185 -7.90 10.90 -4.15
CA PRO A 185 -7.81 10.25 -5.44
C PRO A 185 -8.91 10.68 -6.40
N ARG A 186 -8.54 10.93 -7.65
CA ARG A 186 -9.48 11.26 -8.73
C ARG A 186 -10.35 10.08 -9.13
N TYR A 187 -11.49 10.37 -9.76
CA TYR A 187 -12.33 9.33 -10.35
C TYR A 187 -11.74 8.81 -11.67
N MET A 188 -12.18 7.61 -12.05
CA MET A 188 -11.92 7.05 -13.39
C MET A 188 -12.48 7.97 -14.48
N GLN A 189 -11.74 8.14 -15.58
CA GLN A 189 -12.11 8.97 -16.72
C GLN A 189 -12.84 8.11 -17.78
N CYS A 190 -13.97 8.60 -18.29
CA CYS A 190 -14.78 7.85 -19.27
C CYS A 190 -13.99 7.47 -20.52
N ASP A 191 -13.15 8.35 -21.03
CA ASP A 191 -12.35 8.10 -22.22
C ASP A 191 -11.35 6.95 -22.01
N ASN A 192 -10.68 6.91 -20.84
CA ASN A 192 -9.76 5.84 -20.47
C ASN A 192 -10.48 4.48 -20.31
N ILE A 193 -11.72 4.50 -19.79
CA ILE A 193 -12.56 3.28 -19.70
C ILE A 193 -12.88 2.75 -21.09
N VAL A 194 -13.26 3.65 -22.01
CA VAL A 194 -13.56 3.28 -23.41
C VAL A 194 -12.31 2.72 -24.09
N ASP A 195 -11.14 3.29 -23.85
CA ASP A 195 -9.90 2.80 -24.45
C ASP A 195 -9.48 1.44 -23.90
N LEU A 196 -9.71 1.17 -22.61
CA LEU A 196 -9.50 -0.16 -22.02
C LEU A 196 -10.41 -1.24 -22.61
N CYS A 197 -11.59 -0.87 -23.14
CA CYS A 197 -12.47 -1.79 -23.86
C CYS A 197 -11.94 -2.15 -25.26
N LYS A 198 -11.09 -1.28 -25.84
CA LYS A 198 -10.51 -1.47 -27.16
C LYS A 198 -9.16 -2.19 -27.12
N GLU A 199 -8.36 -1.90 -26.11
CA GLU A 199 -6.99 -2.38 -25.98
C GLU A 199 -6.71 -2.88 -24.57
N ASN A 200 -6.07 -4.05 -24.48
CA ASN A 200 -5.61 -4.58 -23.19
C ASN A 200 -4.30 -3.89 -22.78
N LYS A 201 -4.37 -3.02 -21.79
CA LYS A 201 -3.22 -2.32 -21.22
C LYS A 201 -2.60 -3.03 -19.98
N ILE A 202 -3.03 -4.26 -19.70
CA ILE A 202 -2.51 -5.04 -18.58
C ILE A 202 -1.56 -6.12 -19.09
N GLU A 203 -0.29 -5.98 -18.73
CA GLU A 203 0.74 -6.98 -18.94
C GLU A 203 0.73 -7.99 -17.78
N THR A 204 0.87 -9.27 -18.08
CA THR A 204 0.96 -10.33 -17.06
C THR A 204 2.36 -10.90 -17.03
N LEU A 205 2.96 -10.95 -15.83
CA LEU A 205 4.25 -11.56 -15.59
C LEU A 205 4.10 -12.75 -14.63
N THR A 206 4.83 -13.82 -14.94
CA THR A 206 4.94 -15.03 -14.11
C THR A 206 6.30 -15.09 -13.42
N ASN A 207 6.48 -16.00 -12.48
CA ASN A 207 7.79 -16.22 -11.85
C ASN A 207 8.88 -16.64 -12.86
N ALA A 208 8.49 -17.35 -13.92
CA ALA A 208 9.41 -17.72 -15.02
C ALA A 208 9.94 -16.48 -15.74
N ASP A 209 9.09 -15.45 -15.93
CA ASP A 209 9.48 -14.18 -16.54
C ASP A 209 10.44 -13.37 -15.66
N LEU A 210 10.35 -13.56 -14.35
CA LEU A 210 11.20 -12.87 -13.36
C LEU A 210 12.53 -13.58 -13.13
N GLY A 211 12.64 -14.87 -13.44
CA GLY A 211 13.82 -15.68 -13.18
C GLY A 211 14.16 -15.83 -11.69
N VAL A 212 13.17 -15.72 -10.80
CA VAL A 212 13.39 -15.86 -9.35
C VAL A 212 13.35 -17.34 -8.95
N ASP A 213 14.27 -17.76 -8.09
CA ASP A 213 14.26 -19.10 -7.51
C ASP A 213 12.93 -19.36 -6.79
N PRO A 214 12.16 -20.39 -7.19
CA PRO A 214 10.89 -20.74 -6.56
C PRO A 214 10.97 -21.05 -5.06
N ASN A 215 12.17 -21.38 -4.56
CA ASN A 215 12.38 -21.61 -3.12
C ASN A 215 12.55 -20.31 -2.31
N ARG A 216 12.64 -19.16 -2.99
CA ARG A 216 12.77 -17.85 -2.35
C ARG A 216 11.48 -17.02 -2.36
N VAL A 217 10.42 -17.53 -2.97
CA VAL A 217 9.11 -16.88 -3.09
C VAL A 217 8.00 -17.82 -2.65
N GLY A 218 6.77 -17.29 -2.51
CA GLY A 218 5.63 -18.06 -2.08
C GLY A 218 5.77 -18.56 -0.64
N PHE A 219 4.93 -19.51 -0.30
CA PHE A 219 4.92 -20.14 1.04
C PHE A 219 6.29 -20.77 1.40
N LYS A 220 6.99 -21.35 0.43
CA LYS A 220 8.30 -21.98 0.66
C LYS A 220 9.40 -20.99 0.96
N GLY A 221 9.37 -19.82 0.32
CA GLY A 221 10.36 -18.78 0.47
C GLY A 221 10.08 -17.81 1.63
N SER A 222 8.95 -17.98 2.30
CA SER A 222 8.50 -17.11 3.40
C SER A 222 9.14 -17.54 4.73
N PRO A 223 9.94 -16.68 5.37
CA PRO A 223 10.49 -16.96 6.70
C PRO A 223 9.42 -16.90 7.81
N THR A 224 8.26 -16.33 7.55
CA THR A 224 7.14 -16.26 8.50
C THR A 224 5.93 -17.01 7.98
N SER A 225 5.11 -17.54 8.91
CA SER A 225 3.82 -18.17 8.58
C SER A 225 2.81 -17.90 9.67
N VAL A 226 1.53 -17.75 9.27
CA VAL A 226 0.44 -17.61 10.24
C VAL A 226 0.18 -18.97 10.87
N LYS A 227 0.39 -19.09 12.18
CA LYS A 227 0.13 -20.30 12.95
C LYS A 227 -1.33 -20.38 13.43
N THR A 228 -1.87 -19.27 13.88
CA THR A 228 -3.22 -19.20 14.46
C THR A 228 -3.74 -17.78 14.32
N THR A 229 -5.01 -17.65 13.97
CA THR A 229 -5.75 -16.39 14.01
C THR A 229 -6.84 -16.48 15.07
N PHE A 230 -7.12 -15.36 15.72
CA PHE A 230 -8.22 -15.24 16.69
C PHE A 230 -8.79 -13.83 16.62
N THR A 231 -10.08 -13.71 16.87
CA THR A 231 -10.72 -12.42 17.05
C THR A 231 -10.60 -12.04 18.54
N LYS A 232 -10.23 -10.78 18.77
CA LYS A 232 -10.23 -10.26 20.13
C LYS A 232 -11.68 -10.07 20.58
N ASP A 233 -12.10 -10.75 21.62
CA ASP A 233 -13.39 -10.48 22.25
C ASP A 233 -13.33 -9.06 22.84
N VAL A 234 -14.09 -8.14 22.25
CA VAL A 234 -14.28 -6.80 22.80
C VAL A 234 -15.24 -6.95 23.98
N THR A 235 -14.69 -7.19 25.16
CA THR A 235 -15.47 -7.01 26.38
C THR A 235 -15.66 -5.53 26.59
N ASP A 236 -16.87 -5.05 26.37
CA ASP A 236 -17.21 -3.67 26.64
C ASP A 236 -17.09 -3.41 28.15
N LYS A 237 -15.98 -2.77 28.54
CA LYS A 237 -15.71 -2.32 29.90
C LYS A 237 -16.01 -0.84 30.04
N THR A 238 -16.92 -0.33 29.23
CA THR A 238 -17.28 1.08 29.24
C THR A 238 -18.07 1.38 30.53
N GLU A 239 -17.46 2.17 31.41
CA GLU A 239 -18.16 2.75 32.54
C GLU A 239 -18.82 4.04 32.09
N THR A 240 -20.14 4.13 32.29
CA THR A 240 -20.90 5.32 31.95
C THR A 240 -21.18 6.12 33.22
N PHE A 241 -20.80 7.39 33.22
CA PHE A 241 -21.05 8.32 34.34
C PHE A 241 -22.05 9.37 33.91
N THR A 242 -23.00 9.67 34.82
CA THR A 242 -23.95 10.79 34.67
C THR A 242 -23.60 11.83 35.72
N LEU A 243 -22.86 12.86 35.36
CA LEU A 243 -22.32 13.88 36.23
C LEU A 243 -22.69 15.27 35.72
N SER A 244 -22.57 16.29 36.57
CA SER A 244 -22.63 17.68 36.12
C SER A 244 -21.43 18.05 35.26
N GLU A 245 -21.48 19.16 34.53
CA GLU A 245 -20.40 19.64 33.67
C GLU A 245 -19.08 19.79 34.42
N GLN A 246 -19.14 20.38 35.62
CA GLN A 246 -17.94 20.59 36.45
C GLN A 246 -17.34 19.25 36.97
N GLU A 247 -18.20 18.37 37.49
CA GLU A 247 -17.77 17.05 37.97
C GLU A 247 -17.19 16.19 36.84
N THR A 248 -17.77 16.31 35.63
CA THR A 248 -17.22 15.61 34.44
C THR A 248 -15.83 16.12 34.09
N ALA A 249 -15.62 17.43 34.07
CA ALA A 249 -14.30 18.03 33.79
C ALA A 249 -13.28 17.64 34.85
N ASP A 250 -13.64 17.68 36.12
CA ASP A 250 -12.73 17.28 37.22
C ASP A 250 -12.39 15.77 37.16
N MET A 251 -13.36 14.92 36.87
CA MET A 251 -13.14 13.48 36.72
C MET A 251 -12.21 13.18 35.55
N ILE A 252 -12.42 13.80 34.38
CA ILE A 252 -11.56 13.62 33.20
C ILE A 252 -10.13 14.06 33.52
N ALA A 253 -9.97 15.26 34.07
CA ALA A 253 -8.66 15.80 34.43
C ALA A 253 -7.93 14.90 35.44
N LYS A 254 -8.62 14.42 36.45
CA LYS A 254 -8.09 13.49 37.45
C LYS A 254 -7.63 12.16 36.80
N THR A 255 -8.51 11.56 35.97
CA THR A 255 -8.20 10.30 35.29
C THR A 255 -7.01 10.42 34.35
N LEU A 256 -6.91 11.51 33.60
CA LEU A 256 -5.77 11.75 32.70
C LEU A 256 -4.46 11.92 33.47
N LYS A 257 -4.49 12.58 34.64
CA LYS A 257 -3.35 12.73 35.55
C LYS A 257 -2.94 11.37 36.17
N GLU A 258 -3.90 10.60 36.66
CA GLU A 258 -3.64 9.28 37.24
C GLU A 258 -3.02 8.31 36.22
N LYS A 259 -3.45 8.40 34.96
CA LYS A 259 -2.89 7.63 33.85
C LYS A 259 -1.60 8.22 33.26
N GLN A 260 -1.10 9.31 33.82
CA GLN A 260 0.11 10.02 33.38
C GLN A 260 0.06 10.48 31.90
N ILE A 261 -1.14 10.68 31.35
CA ILE A 261 -1.33 11.22 30.00
C ILE A 261 -1.05 12.72 29.98
N ILE A 262 -1.41 13.43 31.05
CA ILE A 262 -1.05 14.83 31.28
C ILE A 262 -0.24 14.96 32.55
N THR A 263 0.82 15.78 32.52
CA THR A 263 1.75 15.96 33.63
C THR A 263 1.56 17.25 34.43
N LYS A 264 0.65 18.16 33.97
CA LYS A 264 0.35 19.43 34.65
C LYS A 264 -1.14 19.66 34.80
#